data_d63131e2207354f76960eb7ddcb23180
#
_entry.id   d63131e2207354f76960eb7ddcb23180
#
_cell.length_a   1.000
_cell.length_b   1.000
_cell.length_c   1.000
_cell.angle_alpha   90.00
_cell.angle_beta   90.00
_cell.angle_gamma   90.00
#
_symmetry.space_group_name_H-M   'P 1'
#
loop_
_entity.id
_entity.type
_entity.pdbx_description
1 polymer ?
#
loop_
_entity_poly.entity_id
_entity_poly.type
_entity_poly.pdbx_seq_one_letter_code
_entity_poly.pdbx_strand_id
1 'polypeptide(L)'
;MDKIGVLTYIKEYSNLGTNMQSYCTLKAIEKAYPDAQVEILNYSGWKPAQRPYLTQVSFESLKNDLIRIRKYKKFFAEELSLSKSNLISGDVEKSIAFIKKQNYKAIYVGSDTLLELKRAKKDELTAYWLDETIESKKFLIAASSHNVVFENLSDTQKDKIQKTIDQFSLLGVRDDATFRLLTNFIAKGDTRLQMVPDPTFTLKINYNKIEEYIFRKKLLFKKPIVCLHLLRNTTWASELADYFRKEGYLVASLRPAYYADLIFTDLSPFEQVGLYKYFDLVITHRFHDSIFCLKNLTPVIVFPEHASDITQNGENKNKTLFKAFHLDTVNYVSDPQNINAAYLFKIHKKAILNFKNNEKHIKYMLEENKKNYELFVTKTKALVME
;
A
#
# COMPACT_ATOMS: atom_id res chain seq x y z
N MET A 1 15.04 20.60 -19.52
CA MET A 1 13.83 19.83 -19.17
C MET A 1 13.78 19.76 -17.66
N ASP A 2 12.67 20.19 -17.07
CA ASP A 2 12.49 20.13 -15.62
C ASP A 2 12.54 18.69 -15.14
N LYS A 3 13.13 18.47 -13.97
CA LYS A 3 13.27 17.14 -13.38
C LYS A 3 12.45 17.05 -12.11
N ILE A 4 11.55 16.07 -12.03
CA ILE A 4 10.64 15.87 -10.90
C ILE A 4 10.96 14.51 -10.27
N GLY A 5 11.19 14.50 -8.96
CA GLY A 5 11.53 13.30 -8.20
C GLY A 5 10.36 12.76 -7.39
N VAL A 6 10.21 11.44 -7.36
CA VAL A 6 9.32 10.73 -6.43
C VAL A 6 10.18 9.95 -5.46
N LEU A 7 10.10 10.25 -4.18
CA LEU A 7 10.78 9.53 -3.11
C LEU A 7 9.80 8.60 -2.42
N THR A 8 9.94 7.30 -2.64
CA THR A 8 9.03 6.26 -2.11
C THR A 8 9.76 4.94 -1.91
N TYR A 9 9.10 3.99 -1.26
CA TYR A 9 9.61 2.61 -1.18
C TYR A 9 9.50 1.93 -2.54
N ILE A 10 10.53 1.20 -2.91
CA ILE A 10 10.65 0.52 -4.21
C ILE A 10 11.23 -0.88 -4.07
N LYS A 11 11.03 -1.70 -5.11
CA LYS A 11 11.63 -3.04 -5.28
C LYS A 11 11.29 -4.02 -4.18
N GLU A 12 10.10 -3.90 -3.62
CA GLU A 12 9.59 -4.81 -2.59
C GLU A 12 8.97 -6.06 -3.24
N TYR A 13 9.74 -7.15 -3.37
CA TYR A 13 9.30 -8.39 -4.04
C TYR A 13 8.15 -9.13 -3.34
N SER A 14 7.87 -8.80 -2.08
CA SER A 14 6.82 -9.43 -1.27
C SER A 14 5.62 -8.53 -1.01
N ASN A 15 5.71 -7.25 -1.35
CA ASN A 15 4.68 -6.27 -1.02
C ASN A 15 4.06 -5.68 -2.30
N LEU A 16 2.95 -6.28 -2.74
CA LEU A 16 2.19 -5.80 -3.89
C LEU A 16 1.72 -4.35 -3.68
N GLY A 17 1.24 -4.03 -2.48
CA GLY A 17 0.73 -2.70 -2.15
C GLY A 17 1.76 -1.60 -2.38
N THR A 18 2.94 -1.73 -1.79
CA THR A 18 4.05 -0.78 -1.95
C THR A 18 4.41 -0.58 -3.42
N ASN A 19 4.49 -1.66 -4.22
CA ASN A 19 4.83 -1.56 -5.63
C ASN A 19 3.72 -0.89 -6.45
N MET A 20 2.46 -1.16 -6.15
CA MET A 20 1.35 -0.50 -6.84
C MET A 20 1.19 0.96 -6.42
N GLN A 21 1.50 1.30 -5.16
CA GLN A 21 1.54 2.69 -4.71
C GLN A 21 2.60 3.50 -5.46
N SER A 22 3.85 2.99 -5.53
CA SER A 22 4.93 3.67 -6.26
C SER A 22 4.61 3.82 -7.75
N TYR A 23 4.03 2.79 -8.38
CA TYR A 23 3.55 2.85 -9.76
C TYR A 23 2.46 3.92 -9.96
N CYS A 24 1.41 3.89 -9.15
CA CYS A 24 0.29 4.82 -9.28
C CYS A 24 0.72 6.27 -9.01
N THR A 25 1.57 6.49 -8.02
CA THR A 25 2.13 7.82 -7.72
C THR A 25 2.96 8.33 -8.91
N LEU A 26 3.87 7.51 -9.44
CA LEU A 26 4.66 7.86 -10.62
C LEU A 26 3.76 8.23 -11.80
N LYS A 27 2.79 7.37 -12.16
CA LYS A 27 1.90 7.61 -13.30
C LYS A 27 1.02 8.86 -13.15
N ALA A 28 0.59 9.17 -11.94
CA ALA A 28 -0.17 10.38 -11.69
C ALA A 28 0.69 11.65 -11.87
N ILE A 29 1.94 11.61 -11.43
CA ILE A 29 2.88 12.74 -11.58
C ILE A 29 3.35 12.85 -13.03
N GLU A 30 3.67 11.74 -13.72
CA GLU A 30 3.97 11.75 -15.18
C GLU A 30 2.84 12.40 -15.98
N LYS A 31 1.59 12.05 -15.67
CA LYS A 31 0.39 12.67 -16.29
C LYS A 31 0.29 14.17 -16.03
N ALA A 32 0.66 14.61 -14.83
CA ALA A 32 0.62 16.03 -14.46
C ALA A 32 1.75 16.84 -15.12
N TYR A 33 2.90 16.23 -15.37
CA TYR A 33 4.10 16.89 -15.91
C TYR A 33 4.56 16.24 -17.23
N PRO A 34 3.77 16.34 -18.33
CA PRO A 34 4.08 15.66 -19.59
C PRO A 34 5.40 16.15 -20.23
N ASP A 35 5.81 17.39 -19.93
CA ASP A 35 7.01 17.99 -20.50
C ASP A 35 8.23 17.93 -19.57
N ALA A 36 8.13 17.22 -18.42
CA ALA A 36 9.23 17.05 -17.48
C ALA A 36 9.76 15.62 -17.48
N GLN A 37 11.00 15.47 -17.05
CA GLN A 37 11.52 14.15 -16.68
C GLN A 37 11.04 13.79 -15.29
N VAL A 38 10.09 12.87 -15.20
CA VAL A 38 9.58 12.34 -13.92
C VAL A 38 10.24 10.99 -13.64
N GLU A 39 10.81 10.82 -12.46
CA GLU A 39 11.44 9.55 -12.07
C GLU A 39 11.29 9.29 -10.57
N ILE A 40 11.27 8.00 -10.20
CA ILE A 40 11.41 7.61 -8.80
C ILE A 40 12.89 7.58 -8.44
N LEU A 41 13.25 8.20 -7.30
CA LEU A 41 14.61 8.09 -6.78
C LEU A 41 14.92 6.62 -6.47
N ASN A 42 15.96 6.11 -7.08
CA ASN A 42 16.44 4.74 -6.83
C ASN A 42 17.21 4.69 -5.50
N TYR A 43 16.50 5.05 -4.44
CA TYR A 43 16.98 5.13 -3.07
C TYR A 43 16.22 4.15 -2.17
N SER A 44 16.94 3.52 -1.25
CA SER A 44 16.35 2.77 -0.15
C SER A 44 17.17 2.96 1.11
N GLY A 45 16.51 3.24 2.23
CA GLY A 45 17.13 3.32 3.56
C GLY A 45 17.64 1.96 4.08
N TRP A 46 17.30 0.86 3.41
CA TRP A 46 17.72 -0.51 3.75
C TRP A 46 17.74 -1.39 2.49
N LYS A 47 18.41 -2.54 2.60
CA LYS A 47 18.44 -3.52 1.50
C LYS A 47 17.08 -4.26 1.42
N PRO A 48 16.33 -4.10 0.32
CA PRO A 48 15.07 -4.82 0.16
C PRO A 48 15.26 -6.34 0.15
N ALA A 49 14.34 -7.06 0.78
CA ALA A 49 14.36 -8.52 0.76
C ALA A 49 14.01 -9.04 -0.64
N GLN A 50 14.95 -9.74 -1.27
CA GLN A 50 14.74 -10.30 -2.62
C GLN A 50 13.94 -11.61 -2.63
N ARG A 51 13.86 -12.30 -1.49
CA ARG A 51 13.22 -13.61 -1.36
C ARG A 51 12.20 -13.62 -0.24
N PRO A 52 10.92 -13.38 -0.54
CA PRO A 52 9.91 -13.19 0.49
C PRO A 52 9.44 -14.47 1.20
N TYR A 53 9.65 -15.68 0.60
CA TYR A 53 8.99 -16.90 1.04
C TYR A 53 9.92 -18.10 1.29
N LEU A 54 11.19 -17.85 1.61
CA LEU A 54 12.22 -18.90 1.82
C LEU A 54 11.91 -19.93 2.94
N THR A 55 10.80 -19.82 3.64
CA THR A 55 10.49 -20.67 4.80
C THR A 55 9.84 -22.01 4.45
N GLN A 56 9.45 -22.25 3.18
CA GLN A 56 8.90 -23.54 2.74
C GLN A 56 9.62 -24.02 1.48
N VAL A 57 10.61 -24.87 1.67
CA VAL A 57 11.48 -25.35 0.59
C VAL A 57 10.89 -26.59 -0.05
N SER A 58 9.90 -26.42 -0.94
CA SER A 58 9.63 -27.42 -1.98
C SER A 58 10.26 -26.95 -3.30
N PHE A 59 10.59 -27.90 -4.20
CA PHE A 59 11.13 -27.57 -5.52
C PHE A 59 10.17 -26.68 -6.32
N GLU A 60 8.86 -26.89 -6.17
CA GLU A 60 7.82 -26.10 -6.82
C GLU A 60 7.76 -24.67 -6.26
N SER A 61 7.89 -24.47 -4.94
CA SER A 61 7.93 -23.14 -4.33
C SER A 61 9.13 -22.34 -4.79
N LEU A 62 10.30 -22.96 -4.92
CA LEU A 62 11.50 -22.31 -5.47
C LEU A 62 11.32 -21.89 -6.93
N LYS A 63 10.72 -22.76 -7.75
CA LYS A 63 10.42 -22.44 -9.15
C LYS A 63 9.46 -21.25 -9.25
N ASN A 64 8.41 -21.23 -8.46
CA ASN A 64 7.44 -20.15 -8.44
C ASN A 64 8.06 -18.83 -7.94
N ASP A 65 8.92 -18.87 -6.93
CA ASP A 65 9.67 -17.70 -6.47
C ASP A 65 10.59 -17.12 -7.56
N LEU A 66 11.29 -17.97 -8.32
CA LEU A 66 12.12 -17.52 -9.43
C LEU A 66 11.29 -16.85 -10.54
N ILE A 67 10.13 -17.45 -10.88
CA ILE A 67 9.19 -16.86 -11.85
C ILE A 67 8.69 -15.51 -11.35
N ARG A 68 8.27 -15.42 -10.08
CA ARG A 68 7.83 -14.18 -9.45
C ARG A 68 8.92 -13.12 -9.48
N ILE A 69 10.13 -13.42 -9.04
CA ILE A 69 11.27 -12.49 -9.05
C ILE A 69 11.52 -11.96 -10.46
N ARG A 70 11.49 -12.83 -11.50
CA ARG A 70 11.65 -12.41 -12.90
C ARG A 70 10.55 -11.46 -13.33
N LYS A 71 9.28 -11.74 -13.02
CA LYS A 71 8.13 -10.90 -13.33
C LYS A 71 8.19 -9.55 -12.62
N TYR A 72 8.60 -9.52 -11.35
CA TYR A 72 8.78 -8.29 -10.60
C TYR A 72 9.94 -7.45 -11.13
N LYS A 73 11.09 -8.07 -11.48
CA LYS A 73 12.20 -7.37 -12.14
C LYS A 73 11.75 -6.74 -13.45
N LYS A 74 10.98 -7.47 -14.26
CA LYS A 74 10.39 -6.94 -15.50
C LYS A 74 9.49 -5.74 -15.21
N PHE A 75 8.57 -5.85 -14.23
CA PHE A 75 7.72 -4.74 -13.80
C PHE A 75 8.55 -3.51 -13.36
N PHE A 76 9.60 -3.70 -12.55
CA PHE A 76 10.45 -2.58 -12.15
C PHE A 76 11.20 -1.92 -13.30
N ALA A 77 11.59 -2.69 -14.30
CA ALA A 77 12.33 -2.18 -15.45
C ALA A 77 11.44 -1.48 -16.48
N GLU A 78 10.22 -1.97 -16.69
CA GLU A 78 9.33 -1.51 -17.76
C GLU A 78 8.33 -0.45 -17.28
N GLU A 79 7.92 -0.50 -16.01
CA GLU A 79 6.81 0.31 -15.51
C GLU A 79 7.26 1.43 -14.55
N LEU A 80 8.46 1.32 -13.97
CA LEU A 80 8.99 2.32 -13.05
C LEU A 80 10.18 3.05 -13.68
N SER A 81 10.00 4.32 -13.98
CA SER A 81 11.09 5.23 -14.35
C SER A 81 11.96 5.50 -13.13
N LEU A 82 13.08 4.78 -12.97
CA LEU A 82 14.00 4.95 -11.84
C LEU A 82 15.15 5.87 -12.19
N SER A 83 15.65 6.66 -11.23
CA SER A 83 16.86 7.46 -11.41
C SER A 83 18.06 6.56 -11.78
N LYS A 84 18.95 7.06 -12.69
CA LYS A 84 20.14 6.32 -13.12
C LYS A 84 21.10 6.01 -11.98
N SER A 85 21.32 6.99 -11.10
CA SER A 85 22.07 6.79 -9.86
C SER A 85 21.24 6.06 -8.82
N ASN A 86 21.88 5.24 -7.99
CA ASN A 86 21.22 4.51 -6.93
C ASN A 86 21.99 4.61 -5.60
N LEU A 87 21.26 4.49 -4.49
CA LEU A 87 21.84 4.42 -3.16
C LEU A 87 21.01 3.50 -2.26
N ILE A 88 21.67 2.60 -1.56
CA ILE A 88 21.11 1.85 -0.42
C ILE A 88 21.89 2.26 0.81
N SER A 89 21.31 3.06 1.69
CA SER A 89 22.00 3.56 2.89
C SER A 89 21.00 3.97 3.97
N GLY A 90 21.25 3.52 5.20
CA GLY A 90 20.56 4.02 6.40
C GLY A 90 21.25 5.24 7.02
N ASP A 91 22.37 5.70 6.47
CA ASP A 91 23.04 6.92 6.87
C ASP A 91 22.29 8.13 6.29
N VAL A 92 21.82 9.00 7.18
CA VAL A 92 20.93 10.13 6.80
C VAL A 92 21.70 11.18 6.02
N GLU A 93 22.88 11.59 6.45
CA GLU A 93 23.68 12.62 5.80
C GLU A 93 24.06 12.21 4.38
N LYS A 94 24.55 10.97 4.22
CA LYS A 94 24.87 10.38 2.91
C LYS A 94 23.64 10.32 2.02
N SER A 95 22.48 10.01 2.58
CA SER A 95 21.22 9.89 1.84
C SER A 95 20.70 11.25 1.40
N ILE A 96 20.74 12.25 2.27
CA ILE A 96 20.37 13.64 1.92
C ILE A 96 21.31 14.19 0.84
N ALA A 97 22.62 14.00 0.98
CA ALA A 97 23.58 14.42 -0.05
C ALA A 97 23.31 13.74 -1.40
N PHE A 98 22.93 12.45 -1.40
CA PHE A 98 22.52 11.74 -2.61
C PHE A 98 21.26 12.33 -3.24
N ILE A 99 20.21 12.61 -2.44
CA ILE A 99 18.95 13.19 -2.91
C ILE A 99 19.21 14.59 -3.48
N LYS A 100 19.96 15.42 -2.78
CA LYS A 100 20.33 16.79 -3.19
C LYS A 100 21.07 16.81 -4.53
N LYS A 101 21.98 15.86 -4.73
CA LYS A 101 22.76 15.74 -5.98
C LYS A 101 21.89 15.46 -7.22
N GLN A 102 20.65 14.94 -7.06
CA GLN A 102 19.76 14.70 -8.21
C GLN A 102 19.21 15.99 -8.81
N ASN A 103 19.25 17.11 -8.10
CA ASN A 103 18.84 18.45 -8.53
C ASN A 103 17.42 18.49 -9.12
N TYR A 104 16.45 18.01 -8.35
CA TYR A 104 15.04 18.06 -8.75
C TYR A 104 14.45 19.45 -8.54
N LYS A 105 13.60 19.90 -9.47
CA LYS A 105 12.77 21.10 -9.31
C LYS A 105 11.74 20.91 -8.19
N ALA A 106 11.16 19.70 -8.13
CA ALA A 106 10.25 19.30 -7.07
C ALA A 106 10.47 17.84 -6.67
N ILE A 107 10.22 17.52 -5.38
CA ILE A 107 10.27 16.17 -4.82
C ILE A 107 8.92 15.86 -4.16
N TYR A 108 8.31 14.76 -4.59
CA TYR A 108 7.12 14.17 -3.99
C TYR A 108 7.52 13.04 -3.05
N VAL A 109 7.27 13.20 -1.77
CA VAL A 109 7.52 12.16 -0.76
C VAL A 109 6.23 11.42 -0.49
N GLY A 110 6.17 10.18 -0.88
CA GLY A 110 4.98 9.34 -0.74
C GLY A 110 4.85 8.37 -1.92
N SER A 111 3.92 7.53 -1.87
CA SER A 111 3.06 7.17 -0.75
C SER A 111 3.75 6.10 0.12
N ASP A 112 3.06 5.55 1.08
CA ASP A 112 3.48 4.54 2.04
C ASP A 112 3.88 5.12 3.42
N THR A 113 4.36 4.27 4.33
CA THR A 113 4.73 4.61 5.71
C THR A 113 6.13 5.25 5.79
N LEU A 114 6.40 6.21 4.91
CA LEU A 114 7.74 6.82 4.77
C LEU A 114 8.15 7.65 5.98
N LEU A 115 7.17 8.19 6.71
CA LEU A 115 7.40 9.05 7.86
C LEU A 115 7.56 8.26 9.17
N GLU A 116 7.61 6.92 9.12
CA GLU A 116 7.88 6.09 10.30
C GLU A 116 9.31 6.30 10.82
N LEU A 117 9.48 6.25 12.15
CA LEU A 117 10.78 6.42 12.81
C LEU A 117 11.40 5.09 13.28
N LYS A 118 10.76 3.95 13.00
CA LYS A 118 11.22 2.62 13.43
C LYS A 118 12.68 2.31 13.06
N ARG A 119 13.18 2.91 11.98
CA ARG A 119 14.54 2.71 11.47
C ARG A 119 15.44 3.92 11.65
N ALA A 120 14.94 4.99 12.24
CA ALA A 120 15.75 6.12 12.60
C ALA A 120 16.65 5.77 13.81
N LYS A 121 17.86 6.34 13.85
CA LYS A 121 18.65 6.30 15.06
C LYS A 121 17.99 7.18 16.14
N LYS A 122 18.44 7.02 17.39
CA LYS A 122 17.95 7.86 18.48
C LYS A 122 18.11 9.35 18.11
N ASP A 123 17.05 10.12 18.34
CA ASP A 123 17.00 11.57 18.08
C ASP A 123 17.22 11.99 16.61
N GLU A 124 17.14 11.04 15.66
CA GLU A 124 17.24 11.29 14.23
C GLU A 124 15.89 11.07 13.52
N LEU A 125 15.78 11.62 12.31
CA LEU A 125 14.73 11.29 11.33
C LEU A 125 15.34 10.41 10.24
N THR A 126 14.50 9.73 9.46
CA THR A 126 14.95 9.06 8.25
C THR A 126 15.11 10.07 7.11
N ALA A 127 15.90 9.76 6.08
CA ALA A 127 16.05 10.64 4.92
C ALA A 127 14.74 10.86 4.11
N TYR A 128 13.70 10.07 4.37
CA TYR A 128 12.37 10.28 3.77
C TYR A 128 11.66 11.53 4.29
N TRP A 129 12.05 12.05 5.44
CA TRP A 129 11.56 13.34 5.92
C TRP A 129 12.13 14.51 5.12
N LEU A 130 13.22 14.30 4.36
CA LEU A 130 14.04 15.34 3.78
C LEU A 130 14.59 16.27 4.88
N ASP A 131 15.38 17.24 4.51
CA ASP A 131 15.80 18.29 5.44
C ASP A 131 15.73 19.69 4.76
N GLU A 132 16.01 20.72 5.52
CA GLU A 132 15.98 22.10 5.07
C GLU A 132 17.03 22.42 4.00
N THR A 133 18.08 21.61 3.87
CA THR A 133 19.18 21.89 2.91
C THR A 133 18.83 21.51 1.48
N ILE A 134 17.72 20.80 1.27
CA ILE A 134 17.21 20.45 -0.06
C ILE A 134 16.35 21.63 -0.57
N GLU A 135 16.77 22.28 -1.63
CA GLU A 135 16.13 23.48 -2.19
C GLU A 135 14.91 23.19 -3.06
N SER A 136 14.72 21.93 -3.50
CA SER A 136 13.56 21.52 -4.29
C SER A 136 12.23 21.90 -3.62
N LYS A 137 11.20 22.28 -4.38
CA LYS A 137 9.83 22.34 -3.83
C LYS A 137 9.44 20.95 -3.32
N LYS A 138 8.91 20.86 -2.11
CA LYS A 138 8.65 19.59 -1.39
C LYS A 138 7.15 19.38 -1.18
N PHE A 139 6.69 18.18 -1.45
CA PHE A 139 5.29 17.77 -1.27
C PHE A 139 5.23 16.42 -0.57
N LEU A 140 4.41 16.30 0.48
CA LEU A 140 3.94 14.99 0.92
C LEU A 140 2.75 14.59 0.04
N ILE A 141 2.71 13.32 -0.40
CA ILE A 141 1.61 12.80 -1.21
C ILE A 141 1.16 11.43 -0.70
N ALA A 142 0.00 11.41 -0.04
CA ALA A 142 -0.54 10.21 0.61
C ALA A 142 0.47 9.51 1.54
N ALA A 143 1.34 10.29 2.20
CA ALA A 143 2.34 9.77 3.14
C ALA A 143 1.69 9.34 4.46
N SER A 144 2.35 8.41 5.17
CA SER A 144 1.93 7.91 6.48
C SER A 144 3.11 7.86 7.44
N SER A 145 2.87 8.23 8.69
CA SER A 145 3.83 8.09 9.81
C SER A 145 3.66 6.76 10.56
N HIS A 146 2.67 5.95 10.16
CA HIS A 146 2.33 4.71 10.84
C HIS A 146 2.01 4.95 12.33
N ASN A 147 2.86 4.51 13.25
CA ASN A 147 2.64 4.55 14.71
C ASN A 147 3.49 5.64 15.40
N VAL A 148 3.89 6.70 14.71
CA VAL A 148 4.57 7.82 15.34
C VAL A 148 3.56 8.66 16.14
N VAL A 149 3.83 8.84 17.43
CA VAL A 149 3.00 9.58 18.38
C VAL A 149 3.79 10.79 18.85
N PHE A 150 3.17 11.99 18.82
CA PHE A 150 3.83 13.25 19.13
C PHE A 150 4.47 13.28 20.54
N GLU A 151 3.76 12.71 21.52
CA GLU A 151 4.19 12.66 22.91
C GLU A 151 5.46 11.81 23.13
N ASN A 152 5.72 10.86 22.22
CA ASN A 152 6.87 9.97 22.27
C ASN A 152 8.11 10.51 21.54
N LEU A 153 7.98 11.65 20.86
CA LEU A 153 9.10 12.30 20.17
C LEU A 153 9.99 13.03 21.16
N SER A 154 11.31 12.90 20.99
CA SER A 154 12.26 13.77 21.72
C SER A 154 12.15 15.21 21.21
N ASP A 155 12.60 16.18 22.05
CA ASP A 155 12.59 17.58 21.65
C ASP A 155 13.44 17.81 20.40
N THR A 156 14.57 17.12 20.26
CA THR A 156 15.40 17.15 19.05
C THR A 156 14.64 16.66 17.82
N GLN A 157 13.85 15.60 17.94
CA GLN A 157 13.01 15.11 16.82
C GLN A 157 11.91 16.10 16.48
N LYS A 158 11.25 16.70 17.48
CA LYS A 158 10.23 17.73 17.28
C LYS A 158 10.78 18.93 16.52
N ASP A 159 11.95 19.45 16.93
CA ASP A 159 12.61 20.56 16.25
C ASP A 159 12.97 20.23 14.80
N LYS A 160 13.49 19.01 14.54
CA LYS A 160 13.81 18.58 13.18
C LYS A 160 12.56 18.43 12.32
N ILE A 161 11.48 17.84 12.85
CA ILE A 161 10.21 17.74 12.15
C ILE A 161 9.64 19.11 11.84
N GLN A 162 9.64 20.05 12.80
CA GLN A 162 9.17 21.41 12.60
C GLN A 162 9.89 22.06 11.41
N LYS A 163 11.24 22.09 11.44
CA LYS A 163 12.05 22.67 10.36
C LYS A 163 11.73 22.04 8.98
N THR A 164 11.53 20.72 8.98
CA THR A 164 11.19 19.98 7.76
C THR A 164 9.81 20.35 7.25
N ILE A 165 8.78 20.34 8.12
CA ILE A 165 7.39 20.62 7.75
C ILE A 165 7.21 22.04 7.24
N ASP A 166 7.96 23.01 7.79
CA ASP A 166 7.93 24.40 7.33
C ASP A 166 8.38 24.57 5.86
N GLN A 167 9.18 23.62 5.36
CA GLN A 167 9.67 23.62 3.97
C GLN A 167 8.72 22.94 2.97
N PHE A 168 7.71 22.23 3.43
CA PHE A 168 6.77 21.58 2.52
C PHE A 168 5.70 22.56 2.04
N SER A 169 5.52 22.62 0.72
CA SER A 169 4.49 23.45 0.08
C SER A 169 3.07 22.91 0.28
N LEU A 170 2.90 21.57 0.28
CA LEU A 170 1.67 20.89 0.65
C LEU A 170 1.98 19.56 1.37
N LEU A 171 1.10 19.21 2.30
CA LEU A 171 1.22 18.08 3.20
C LEU A 171 0.04 17.10 2.99
N GLY A 172 0.11 16.29 1.95
CA GLY A 172 -0.90 15.26 1.66
C GLY A 172 -0.65 13.98 2.47
N VAL A 173 -1.52 13.66 3.40
CA VAL A 173 -1.43 12.46 4.25
C VAL A 173 -2.63 11.55 4.04
N ARG A 174 -2.46 10.23 4.22
CA ARG A 174 -3.52 9.25 3.90
C ARG A 174 -4.29 8.70 5.09
N ASP A 175 -3.86 9.00 6.32
CA ASP A 175 -4.48 8.47 7.53
C ASP A 175 -4.56 9.51 8.65
N ASP A 176 -5.57 9.32 9.51
CA ASP A 176 -5.87 10.24 10.60
C ASP A 176 -4.75 10.33 11.63
N ALA A 177 -4.00 9.24 11.85
CA ALA A 177 -2.87 9.25 12.79
C ALA A 177 -1.77 10.21 12.34
N THR A 178 -1.42 10.16 11.06
CA THR A 178 -0.45 11.10 10.45
C THR A 178 -0.98 12.52 10.41
N PHE A 179 -2.28 12.69 10.11
CA PHE A 179 -2.91 14.00 10.13
C PHE A 179 -2.81 14.64 11.52
N ARG A 180 -3.20 13.91 12.58
CA ARG A 180 -3.07 14.39 13.97
C ARG A 180 -1.63 14.64 14.38
N LEU A 181 -0.68 13.78 13.98
CA LEU A 181 0.73 14.03 14.25
C LEU A 181 1.15 15.38 13.67
N LEU A 182 0.85 15.65 12.41
CA LEU A 182 1.31 16.87 11.73
C LEU A 182 0.58 18.13 12.18
N THR A 183 -0.65 18.03 12.71
CA THR A 183 -1.34 19.20 13.29
C THR A 183 -0.60 19.82 14.48
N ASN A 184 0.31 19.09 15.14
CA ASN A 184 1.15 19.63 16.22
C ASN A 184 2.29 20.53 15.70
N PHE A 185 2.56 20.50 14.39
CA PHE A 185 3.69 21.22 13.75
C PHE A 185 3.24 22.33 12.80
N ILE A 186 1.94 22.60 12.69
CA ILE A 186 1.39 23.62 11.80
C ILE A 186 0.45 24.56 12.55
N ALA A 187 0.33 25.79 12.08
CA ALA A 187 -0.58 26.75 12.67
C ALA A 187 -2.05 26.32 12.50
N LYS A 188 -2.89 26.68 13.46
CA LYS A 188 -4.33 26.42 13.35
C LYS A 188 -4.90 27.14 12.11
N GLY A 189 -5.56 26.35 11.24
CA GLY A 189 -6.12 26.86 9.98
C GLY A 189 -5.14 26.84 8.80
N ASP A 190 -3.96 26.27 8.95
CA ASP A 190 -3.03 26.05 7.84
C ASP A 190 -3.66 25.06 6.83
N THR A 191 -3.89 25.54 5.61
CA THR A 191 -4.54 24.78 4.54
C THR A 191 -3.59 23.84 3.78
N ARG A 192 -2.30 23.85 4.11
CA ARG A 192 -1.31 22.96 3.48
C ARG A 192 -1.54 21.50 3.84
N LEU A 193 -2.04 21.20 5.05
CA LEU A 193 -2.31 19.84 5.49
C LEU A 193 -3.67 19.36 5.00
N GLN A 194 -3.67 18.27 4.21
CA GLN A 194 -4.87 17.72 3.58
C GLN A 194 -4.86 16.20 3.66
N MET A 195 -6.05 15.62 3.85
CA MET A 195 -6.24 14.18 3.65
C MET A 195 -6.22 13.87 2.16
N VAL A 196 -5.41 12.89 1.77
CA VAL A 196 -5.24 12.46 0.37
C VAL A 196 -5.42 10.96 0.29
N PRO A 197 -6.33 10.46 -0.56
CA PRO A 197 -6.53 9.02 -0.72
C PRO A 197 -5.28 8.27 -1.15
N ASP A 198 -5.25 6.97 -0.91
CA ASP A 198 -4.17 6.10 -1.39
C ASP A 198 -4.09 6.15 -2.93
N PRO A 199 -2.90 6.28 -3.53
CA PRO A 199 -2.74 6.39 -4.99
C PRO A 199 -3.26 5.16 -5.75
N THR A 200 -3.35 3.99 -5.11
CA THR A 200 -3.86 2.78 -5.76
C THR A 200 -5.32 2.87 -6.16
N PHE A 201 -6.08 3.87 -5.66
CA PHE A 201 -7.40 4.18 -6.19
C PHE A 201 -7.36 4.66 -7.65
N THR A 202 -6.25 5.25 -8.12
CA THR A 202 -6.08 5.67 -9.52
C THR A 202 -5.74 4.51 -10.47
N LEU A 203 -5.37 3.34 -9.93
CA LEU A 203 -4.96 2.19 -10.72
C LEU A 203 -6.06 1.76 -11.72
N LYS A 204 -5.71 1.68 -12.99
CA LYS A 204 -6.53 1.03 -14.03
C LYS A 204 -6.12 -0.43 -14.11
N ILE A 205 -7.04 -1.34 -13.81
CA ILE A 205 -6.76 -2.78 -13.86
C ILE A 205 -6.87 -3.26 -15.31
N ASN A 206 -5.77 -3.83 -15.81
CA ASN A 206 -5.76 -4.51 -17.11
C ASN A 206 -6.00 -6.01 -16.90
N TYR A 207 -7.23 -6.44 -17.12
CA TYR A 207 -7.64 -7.84 -16.94
C TYR A 207 -7.02 -8.80 -17.94
N ASN A 208 -6.59 -8.34 -19.13
CA ASN A 208 -5.96 -9.21 -20.12
C ASN A 208 -4.74 -9.94 -19.55
N LYS A 209 -3.98 -9.27 -18.66
CA LYS A 209 -2.80 -9.88 -18.02
C LYS A 209 -3.15 -11.11 -17.19
N ILE A 210 -4.23 -11.05 -16.41
CA ILE A 210 -4.65 -12.19 -15.59
C ILE A 210 -5.38 -13.24 -16.44
N GLU A 211 -6.14 -12.86 -17.45
CA GLU A 211 -6.81 -13.78 -18.38
C GLU A 211 -5.78 -14.61 -19.15
N GLU A 212 -4.70 -14.00 -19.64
CA GLU A 212 -3.56 -14.71 -20.25
C GLU A 212 -2.91 -15.70 -19.27
N TYR A 213 -2.76 -15.32 -18.00
CA TYR A 213 -2.21 -16.19 -16.97
C TYR A 213 -3.11 -17.40 -16.72
N ILE A 214 -4.43 -17.18 -16.54
CA ILE A 214 -5.42 -18.23 -16.32
C ILE A 214 -5.46 -19.21 -17.49
N PHE A 215 -5.48 -18.69 -18.71
CA PHE A 215 -5.46 -19.51 -19.94
C PHE A 215 -4.19 -20.37 -20.01
N ARG A 216 -3.04 -19.78 -19.80
CA ARG A 216 -1.75 -20.46 -19.84
C ARG A 216 -1.62 -21.56 -18.76
N LYS A 217 -2.18 -21.32 -17.58
CA LYS A 217 -2.21 -22.29 -16.48
C LYS A 217 -3.34 -23.30 -16.58
N LYS A 218 -4.22 -23.19 -17.59
CA LYS A 218 -5.40 -24.04 -17.80
C LYS A 218 -6.30 -24.11 -16.56
N LEU A 219 -6.46 -22.98 -15.86
CA LEU A 219 -7.28 -22.90 -14.67
C LEU A 219 -8.76 -22.83 -15.04
N LEU A 220 -9.54 -23.78 -14.54
CA LEU A 220 -10.99 -23.84 -14.70
C LEU A 220 -11.66 -23.67 -13.34
N PHE A 221 -12.20 -22.47 -13.09
CA PHE A 221 -12.89 -22.14 -11.85
C PHE A 221 -14.36 -22.58 -11.92
N LYS A 222 -14.61 -23.88 -11.65
CA LYS A 222 -15.97 -24.47 -11.67
C LYS A 222 -16.69 -24.38 -10.32
N LYS A 223 -15.96 -24.05 -9.25
CA LYS A 223 -16.48 -23.89 -7.90
C LYS A 223 -16.22 -22.48 -7.40
N PRO A 224 -17.02 -21.97 -6.47
CA PRO A 224 -16.70 -20.70 -5.83
C PRO A 224 -15.35 -20.76 -5.11
N ILE A 225 -14.65 -19.63 -5.06
CA ILE A 225 -13.30 -19.55 -4.51
C ILE A 225 -13.26 -18.57 -3.36
N VAL A 226 -12.80 -19.02 -2.19
CA VAL A 226 -12.42 -18.13 -1.10
C VAL A 226 -10.89 -17.98 -1.05
N CYS A 227 -10.40 -16.75 -1.02
CA CYS A 227 -8.97 -16.49 -0.85
C CYS A 227 -8.68 -16.15 0.62
N LEU A 228 -7.85 -16.96 1.27
CA LEU A 228 -7.31 -16.69 2.60
C LEU A 228 -5.90 -16.09 2.45
N HIS A 229 -5.81 -14.77 2.42
CA HIS A 229 -4.52 -14.07 2.31
C HIS A 229 -4.04 -13.59 3.68
N LEU A 230 -3.46 -14.52 4.44
CA LEU A 230 -3.00 -14.32 5.80
C LEU A 230 -1.46 -14.21 5.84
N LEU A 231 -0.88 -13.31 6.65
CA LEU A 231 0.58 -13.15 6.74
C LEU A 231 1.27 -14.33 7.42
N ARG A 232 0.56 -15.01 8.31
CA ARG A 232 1.06 -16.19 9.02
C ARG A 232 0.09 -17.35 8.84
N ASN A 233 0.61 -18.56 8.88
CA ASN A 233 -0.22 -19.74 9.03
C ASN A 233 -0.77 -19.71 10.47
N THR A 234 -1.97 -19.19 10.62
CA THR A 234 -2.66 -19.19 11.92
C THR A 234 -3.20 -20.58 12.20
N THR A 235 -3.29 -20.96 13.47
CA THR A 235 -3.80 -22.28 13.88
C THR A 235 -5.22 -22.54 13.36
N TRP A 236 -6.04 -21.49 13.25
CA TRP A 236 -7.42 -21.57 12.77
C TRP A 236 -7.57 -21.53 11.23
N ALA A 237 -6.49 -21.26 10.47
CA ALA A 237 -6.59 -21.13 9.00
C ALA A 237 -6.99 -22.47 8.33
N SER A 238 -6.47 -23.59 8.81
CA SER A 238 -6.85 -24.93 8.32
C SER A 238 -8.30 -25.26 8.63
N GLU A 239 -8.75 -24.97 9.84
CA GLU A 239 -10.14 -25.19 10.26
C GLU A 239 -11.10 -24.34 9.41
N LEU A 240 -10.77 -23.06 9.17
CA LEU A 240 -11.55 -22.19 8.30
C LEU A 240 -11.59 -22.71 6.86
N ALA A 241 -10.47 -23.17 6.33
CA ALA A 241 -10.40 -23.80 5.01
C ALA A 241 -11.32 -25.03 4.92
N ASP A 242 -11.35 -25.88 5.95
CA ASP A 242 -12.21 -27.06 6.00
C ASP A 242 -13.70 -26.69 6.05
N TYR A 243 -14.07 -25.64 6.76
CA TYR A 243 -15.45 -25.15 6.74
C TYR A 243 -15.87 -24.70 5.33
N PHE A 244 -15.03 -23.95 4.62
CA PHE A 244 -15.33 -23.53 3.25
C PHE A 244 -15.38 -24.72 2.26
N ARG A 245 -14.49 -25.72 2.40
CA ARG A 245 -14.55 -26.93 1.56
C ARG A 245 -15.85 -27.71 1.73
N LYS A 246 -16.35 -27.83 2.96
CA LYS A 246 -17.64 -28.46 3.25
C LYS A 246 -18.82 -27.72 2.59
N GLU A 247 -18.72 -26.41 2.42
CA GLU A 247 -19.69 -25.60 1.66
C GLU A 247 -19.44 -25.60 0.13
N GLY A 248 -18.48 -26.38 -0.35
CA GLY A 248 -18.19 -26.54 -1.78
C GLY A 248 -17.22 -25.53 -2.39
N TYR A 249 -16.59 -24.66 -1.58
CA TYR A 249 -15.58 -23.73 -2.07
C TYR A 249 -14.23 -24.40 -2.34
N LEU A 250 -13.47 -23.85 -3.27
CA LEU A 250 -12.01 -24.00 -3.33
C LEU A 250 -11.37 -22.90 -2.45
N VAL A 251 -10.31 -23.29 -1.75
CA VAL A 251 -9.55 -22.38 -0.91
C VAL A 251 -8.28 -21.94 -1.64
N ALA A 252 -8.13 -20.65 -1.88
CA ALA A 252 -6.97 -20.05 -2.52
C ALA A 252 -6.06 -19.34 -1.52
N SER A 253 -4.77 -19.23 -1.84
CA SER A 253 -3.82 -18.38 -1.14
C SER A 253 -2.88 -17.68 -2.13
N LEU A 254 -2.51 -16.44 -1.80
CA LEU A 254 -1.50 -15.66 -2.53
C LEU A 254 -0.08 -15.83 -1.94
N ARG A 255 0.06 -16.77 -1.03
CA ARG A 255 1.32 -17.18 -0.37
C ARG A 255 1.38 -18.69 -0.25
N PRO A 256 2.56 -19.27 -0.06
CA PRO A 256 2.65 -20.69 0.31
C PRO A 256 1.83 -20.97 1.57
N ALA A 257 0.85 -21.87 1.46
CA ALA A 257 -0.05 -22.21 2.54
C ALA A 257 -0.49 -23.67 2.38
N TYR A 258 -0.27 -24.49 3.41
CA TYR A 258 -0.62 -25.92 3.39
C TYR A 258 -2.12 -26.20 3.40
N TYR A 259 -2.92 -25.21 3.82
CA TYR A 259 -4.37 -25.30 3.85
C TYR A 259 -5.05 -24.92 2.52
N ALA A 260 -4.30 -24.43 1.52
CA ALA A 260 -4.88 -23.96 0.28
C ALA A 260 -4.90 -25.02 -0.82
N ASP A 261 -6.01 -25.09 -1.57
CA ASP A 261 -6.16 -25.95 -2.75
C ASP A 261 -5.51 -25.28 -3.99
N LEU A 262 -5.51 -23.94 -4.02
CA LEU A 262 -4.93 -23.14 -5.09
C LEU A 262 -3.90 -22.16 -4.51
N ILE A 263 -2.66 -22.22 -5.00
CA ILE A 263 -1.58 -21.35 -4.53
C ILE A 263 -1.06 -20.49 -5.70
N PHE A 264 -1.22 -19.18 -5.57
CA PHE A 264 -0.86 -18.21 -6.58
C PHE A 264 0.37 -17.39 -6.14
N THR A 265 1.57 -17.95 -6.29
CA THR A 265 2.82 -17.33 -5.84
C THR A 265 3.73 -16.87 -6.97
N ASP A 266 3.42 -17.20 -8.22
CA ASP A 266 4.22 -16.86 -9.42
C ASP A 266 3.65 -15.69 -10.25
N LEU A 267 2.83 -14.84 -9.62
CA LEU A 267 2.17 -13.72 -10.28
C LEU A 267 3.08 -12.49 -10.42
N SER A 268 2.89 -11.73 -11.50
CA SER A 268 3.34 -10.33 -11.58
C SER A 268 2.42 -9.42 -10.77
N PRO A 269 2.84 -8.17 -10.47
CA PRO A 269 1.97 -7.22 -9.78
C PRO A 269 0.61 -7.02 -10.45
N PHE A 270 0.56 -6.87 -11.78
CA PHE A 270 -0.69 -6.68 -12.51
C PHE A 270 -1.56 -7.95 -12.57
N GLU A 271 -0.95 -9.12 -12.75
CA GLU A 271 -1.69 -10.39 -12.69
C GLU A 271 -2.32 -10.57 -11.30
N GLN A 272 -1.58 -10.24 -10.23
CA GLN A 272 -2.09 -10.38 -8.87
C GLN A 272 -3.26 -9.43 -8.59
N VAL A 273 -3.17 -8.15 -9.00
CA VAL A 273 -4.28 -7.22 -8.83
C VAL A 273 -5.52 -7.66 -9.60
N GLY A 274 -5.37 -8.18 -10.82
CA GLY A 274 -6.51 -8.67 -11.62
C GLY A 274 -7.11 -9.96 -11.11
N LEU A 275 -6.33 -10.78 -10.39
CA LEU A 275 -6.78 -12.08 -9.87
C LEU A 275 -7.92 -11.95 -8.85
N TYR A 276 -7.98 -10.84 -8.10
CA TYR A 276 -9.05 -10.63 -7.12
C TYR A 276 -10.45 -10.76 -7.73
N LYS A 277 -10.66 -10.42 -8.99
CA LYS A 277 -11.93 -10.58 -9.72
C LYS A 277 -12.48 -12.03 -9.71
N TYR A 278 -11.60 -13.00 -9.55
CA TYR A 278 -11.97 -14.43 -9.63
C TYR A 278 -12.27 -15.05 -8.27
N PHE A 279 -12.21 -14.27 -7.19
CA PHE A 279 -12.57 -14.74 -5.86
C PHE A 279 -14.00 -14.31 -5.52
N ASP A 280 -14.78 -15.24 -4.95
CA ASP A 280 -16.12 -14.95 -4.43
C ASP A 280 -16.06 -14.28 -3.05
N LEU A 281 -14.95 -14.50 -2.32
CA LEU A 281 -14.67 -13.87 -1.04
C LEU A 281 -13.16 -13.82 -0.81
N VAL A 282 -12.68 -12.73 -0.22
CA VAL A 282 -11.32 -12.63 0.31
C VAL A 282 -11.37 -12.39 1.82
N ILE A 283 -10.54 -13.11 2.57
CA ILE A 283 -10.34 -12.91 4.01
C ILE A 283 -8.89 -12.52 4.22
N THR A 284 -8.66 -11.30 4.74
CA THR A 284 -7.33 -10.71 4.84
C THR A 284 -7.23 -9.73 6.02
N HIS A 285 -6.00 -9.38 6.41
CA HIS A 285 -5.69 -8.29 7.33
C HIS A 285 -4.95 -7.13 6.62
N ARG A 286 -4.70 -7.28 5.31
CA ARG A 286 -3.86 -6.35 4.55
C ARG A 286 -4.67 -5.21 3.94
N PHE A 287 -4.22 -3.98 4.17
CA PHE A 287 -4.87 -2.77 3.69
C PHE A 287 -5.01 -2.72 2.15
N HIS A 288 -3.96 -3.04 1.42
CA HIS A 288 -4.02 -2.95 -0.04
C HIS A 288 -4.85 -4.07 -0.68
N ASP A 289 -4.92 -5.25 -0.05
CA ASP A 289 -5.84 -6.29 -0.50
C ASP A 289 -7.29 -5.80 -0.44
N SER A 290 -7.62 -5.04 0.62
CA SER A 290 -8.95 -4.41 0.75
C SER A 290 -9.24 -3.49 -0.42
N ILE A 291 -8.29 -2.60 -0.78
CA ILE A 291 -8.45 -1.69 -1.92
C ILE A 291 -8.59 -2.48 -3.23
N PHE A 292 -7.77 -3.52 -3.44
CA PHE A 292 -7.87 -4.32 -4.66
C PHE A 292 -9.17 -5.13 -4.73
N CYS A 293 -9.69 -5.60 -3.60
CA CYS A 293 -11.03 -6.21 -3.54
C CYS A 293 -12.11 -5.20 -3.92
N LEU A 294 -12.10 -4.00 -3.33
CA LEU A 294 -13.04 -2.93 -3.67
C LEU A 294 -13.00 -2.61 -5.17
N LYS A 295 -11.81 -2.45 -5.75
CA LYS A 295 -11.61 -2.15 -7.18
C LYS A 295 -12.07 -3.25 -8.13
N ASN A 296 -12.00 -4.51 -7.70
CA ASN A 296 -12.48 -5.67 -8.47
C ASN A 296 -13.95 -6.01 -8.15
N LEU A 297 -14.59 -5.28 -7.26
CA LEU A 297 -15.94 -5.56 -6.74
C LEU A 297 -16.03 -6.97 -6.13
N THR A 298 -14.98 -7.40 -5.46
CA THR A 298 -14.87 -8.69 -4.79
C THR A 298 -15.21 -8.55 -3.30
N PRO A 299 -16.18 -9.30 -2.78
CA PRO A 299 -16.49 -9.32 -1.36
C PRO A 299 -15.25 -9.60 -0.50
N VAL A 300 -15.11 -8.88 0.62
CA VAL A 300 -13.94 -9.01 1.48
C VAL A 300 -14.33 -8.93 2.96
N ILE A 301 -13.69 -9.74 3.79
CA ILE A 301 -13.70 -9.64 5.25
C ILE A 301 -12.30 -9.24 5.69
N VAL A 302 -12.20 -8.19 6.51
CA VAL A 302 -10.94 -7.65 6.99
C VAL A 302 -10.91 -7.61 8.51
N PHE A 303 -9.75 -7.87 9.08
CA PHE A 303 -9.50 -7.81 10.52
C PHE A 303 -8.10 -7.25 10.80
N PRO A 304 -7.80 -6.70 11.99
CA PRO A 304 -6.45 -6.30 12.38
C PRO A 304 -5.55 -7.54 12.58
N GLU A 305 -4.29 -7.48 12.16
CA GLU A 305 -3.34 -8.59 12.36
C GLU A 305 -2.94 -8.72 13.83
N HIS A 306 -2.73 -7.57 14.49
CA HIS A 306 -2.34 -7.48 15.89
C HIS A 306 -3.19 -6.42 16.63
N ALA A 307 -3.32 -6.57 17.94
CA ALA A 307 -3.92 -5.53 18.77
C ALA A 307 -3.17 -4.18 18.66
N SER A 308 -1.85 -4.23 18.40
CA SER A 308 -1.01 -3.05 18.14
C SER A 308 -1.32 -2.33 16.81
N ASP A 309 -2.03 -2.97 15.88
CA ASP A 309 -2.47 -2.34 14.63
C ASP A 309 -3.69 -1.43 14.86
N ILE A 310 -4.29 -1.56 16.04
CA ILE A 310 -5.29 -0.63 16.53
C ILE A 310 -4.51 0.45 17.28
N THR A 311 -4.47 1.67 16.75
CA THR A 311 -3.82 2.81 17.44
C THR A 311 -4.43 2.97 18.84
N GLN A 312 -3.73 3.67 19.73
CA GLN A 312 -4.21 3.92 21.10
C GLN A 312 -5.66 4.44 21.16
N ASN A 313 -6.17 5.03 20.08
CA ASN A 313 -7.55 5.52 19.94
C ASN A 313 -8.49 4.53 19.22
N GLY A 314 -8.11 3.27 19.04
CA GLY A 314 -8.94 2.26 18.36
C GLY A 314 -9.07 2.47 16.84
N GLU A 315 -8.23 3.31 16.24
CA GLU A 315 -8.27 3.60 14.80
C GLU A 315 -7.29 2.70 14.04
N ASN A 316 -7.85 1.96 13.11
CA ASN A 316 -7.11 1.16 12.14
C ASN A 316 -7.44 1.68 10.74
N LYS A 317 -6.41 1.85 9.87
CA LYS A 317 -6.61 2.34 8.49
C LYS A 317 -7.64 1.52 7.69
N ASN A 318 -7.76 0.21 7.97
CA ASN A 318 -8.81 -0.62 7.38
C ASN A 318 -10.20 -0.22 7.92
N LYS A 319 -10.33 0.06 9.22
CA LYS A 319 -11.59 0.52 9.82
C LYS A 319 -12.06 1.82 9.18
N THR A 320 -11.17 2.81 9.07
CA THR A 320 -11.47 4.10 8.42
C THR A 320 -11.88 3.90 6.96
N LEU A 321 -11.14 3.07 6.20
CA LEU A 321 -11.50 2.72 4.83
C LEU A 321 -12.90 2.09 4.76
N PHE A 322 -13.17 1.06 5.55
CA PHE A 322 -14.44 0.33 5.50
C PHE A 322 -15.62 1.18 5.95
N LYS A 323 -15.42 2.10 6.90
CA LYS A 323 -16.43 3.08 7.30
C LYS A 323 -16.82 4.00 6.13
N ALA A 324 -15.84 4.52 5.40
CA ALA A 324 -16.09 5.35 4.22
C ALA A 324 -16.86 4.60 3.11
N PHE A 325 -16.69 3.28 3.02
CA PHE A 325 -17.37 2.41 2.05
C PHE A 325 -18.65 1.75 2.58
N HIS A 326 -19.12 2.11 3.78
CA HIS A 326 -20.28 1.52 4.48
C HIS A 326 -20.18 0.00 4.67
N LEU A 327 -18.98 -0.48 4.93
CA LEU A 327 -18.65 -1.91 5.11
C LEU A 327 -18.15 -2.25 6.51
N ASP A 328 -18.02 -1.27 7.41
CA ASP A 328 -17.40 -1.40 8.73
C ASP A 328 -18.20 -2.24 9.72
N THR A 329 -19.52 -2.37 9.54
CA THR A 329 -20.40 -3.09 10.48
C THR A 329 -20.35 -4.62 10.33
N VAL A 330 -20.01 -5.13 9.14
CA VAL A 330 -20.06 -6.58 8.85
C VAL A 330 -18.74 -7.08 8.23
N ASN A 331 -18.18 -6.30 7.31
CA ASN A 331 -17.00 -6.71 6.55
C ASN A 331 -15.67 -6.38 7.28
N TYR A 332 -15.71 -5.59 8.35
CA TYR A 332 -14.57 -5.33 9.23
C TYR A 332 -14.81 -5.94 10.62
N VAL A 333 -13.98 -6.89 11.02
CA VAL A 333 -14.01 -7.54 12.33
C VAL A 333 -13.07 -6.79 13.27
N SER A 334 -13.61 -5.98 14.16
CA SER A 334 -12.83 -5.11 15.06
C SER A 334 -12.36 -5.80 16.35
N ASP A 335 -13.10 -6.81 16.81
CA ASP A 335 -12.82 -7.51 18.06
C ASP A 335 -11.84 -8.67 17.81
N PRO A 336 -10.61 -8.62 18.39
CA PRO A 336 -9.63 -9.69 18.24
C PRO A 336 -10.11 -11.05 18.74
N GLN A 337 -11.02 -11.09 19.72
CA GLN A 337 -11.59 -12.34 20.26
C GLN A 337 -12.46 -13.07 19.23
N ASN A 338 -13.03 -12.34 18.29
CA ASN A 338 -13.83 -12.87 17.19
C ASN A 338 -12.99 -13.30 15.96
N ILE A 339 -11.67 -13.14 15.98
CA ILE A 339 -10.80 -13.56 14.87
C ILE A 339 -10.46 -15.05 15.01
N ASN A 340 -11.43 -15.89 14.69
CA ASN A 340 -11.30 -17.34 14.68
C ASN A 340 -12.10 -17.95 13.51
N ALA A 341 -11.85 -19.24 13.21
CA ALA A 341 -12.44 -19.94 12.08
C ALA A 341 -13.98 -19.93 12.13
N ALA A 342 -14.55 -20.29 13.26
CA ALA A 342 -15.99 -20.42 13.40
C ALA A 342 -16.74 -19.09 13.19
N TYR A 343 -16.23 -18.01 13.77
CA TYR A 343 -16.84 -16.70 13.62
C TYR A 343 -16.72 -16.16 12.18
N LEU A 344 -15.52 -16.22 11.58
CA LEU A 344 -15.30 -15.75 10.21
C LEU A 344 -16.16 -16.53 9.21
N PHE A 345 -16.28 -17.83 9.42
CA PHE A 345 -17.20 -18.67 8.63
C PHE A 345 -18.66 -18.30 8.87
N LYS A 346 -19.09 -18.09 10.11
CA LYS A 346 -20.47 -17.70 10.45
C LYS A 346 -20.91 -16.41 9.73
N ILE A 347 -20.02 -15.43 9.61
CA ILE A 347 -20.39 -14.11 9.03
C ILE A 347 -20.23 -14.05 7.50
N HIS A 348 -19.60 -15.02 6.82
CA HIS A 348 -19.20 -14.87 5.42
C HIS A 348 -20.36 -14.59 4.47
N LYS A 349 -21.49 -15.30 4.58
CA LYS A 349 -22.66 -15.06 3.71
C LYS A 349 -23.25 -13.65 3.91
N LYS A 350 -23.29 -13.18 5.18
CA LYS A 350 -23.74 -11.83 5.50
C LYS A 350 -22.77 -10.78 4.94
N ALA A 351 -21.47 -11.02 5.03
CA ALA A 351 -20.43 -10.12 4.49
C ALA A 351 -20.51 -10.01 2.97
N ILE A 352 -20.71 -11.12 2.26
CA ILE A 352 -20.93 -11.13 0.81
C ILE A 352 -22.18 -10.33 0.44
N LEU A 353 -23.28 -10.54 1.14
CA LEU A 353 -24.54 -9.83 0.90
C LEU A 353 -24.42 -8.33 1.18
N ASN A 354 -23.81 -7.96 2.32
CA ASN A 354 -23.57 -6.56 2.68
C ASN A 354 -22.72 -5.84 1.62
N PHE A 355 -21.66 -6.49 1.13
CA PHE A 355 -20.80 -5.96 0.08
C PHE A 355 -21.60 -5.71 -1.21
N LYS A 356 -22.40 -6.68 -1.66
CA LYS A 356 -23.24 -6.56 -2.86
C LYS A 356 -24.30 -5.45 -2.73
N ASN A 357 -24.91 -5.33 -1.56
CA ASN A 357 -25.90 -4.27 -1.30
C ASN A 357 -25.28 -2.87 -1.35
N ASN A 358 -24.00 -2.74 -1.03
CA ASN A 358 -23.25 -1.48 -1.08
C ASN A 358 -22.51 -1.23 -2.39
N GLU A 359 -22.63 -2.09 -3.40
CA GLU A 359 -21.85 -2.01 -4.66
C GLU A 359 -21.94 -0.65 -5.35
N LYS A 360 -23.13 -0.03 -5.38
CA LYS A 360 -23.33 1.30 -5.97
C LYS A 360 -22.53 2.36 -5.22
N HIS A 361 -22.55 2.33 -3.89
CA HIS A 361 -21.78 3.23 -3.05
C HIS A 361 -20.26 2.97 -3.18
N ILE A 362 -19.85 1.71 -3.25
CA ILE A 362 -18.46 1.33 -3.49
C ILE A 362 -17.95 1.95 -4.79
N LYS A 363 -18.69 1.80 -5.90
CA LYS A 363 -18.32 2.39 -7.20
C LYS A 363 -18.20 3.92 -7.12
N TYR A 364 -19.15 4.57 -6.46
CA TYR A 364 -19.11 6.02 -6.24
C TYR A 364 -17.84 6.43 -5.46
N MET A 365 -17.55 5.78 -4.34
CA MET A 365 -16.39 6.10 -3.52
C MET A 365 -15.04 5.81 -4.21
N LEU A 366 -14.98 4.81 -5.08
CA LEU A 366 -13.80 4.55 -5.90
C LEU A 366 -13.48 5.71 -6.85
N GLU A 367 -14.50 6.27 -7.53
CA GLU A 367 -14.31 7.43 -8.42
C GLU A 367 -14.01 8.71 -7.63
N GLU A 368 -14.65 8.95 -6.49
CA GLU A 368 -14.36 10.10 -5.63
C GLU A 368 -12.92 10.07 -5.09
N ASN A 369 -12.45 8.91 -4.58
CA ASN A 369 -11.07 8.79 -4.10
C ASN A 369 -10.05 9.03 -5.23
N LYS A 370 -10.29 8.49 -6.41
CA LYS A 370 -9.44 8.74 -7.59
C LYS A 370 -9.41 10.22 -7.95
N LYS A 371 -10.58 10.89 -8.04
CA LYS A 371 -10.70 12.31 -8.35
C LYS A 371 -9.99 13.17 -7.31
N ASN A 372 -10.16 12.88 -6.03
CA ASN A 372 -9.53 13.64 -4.94
C ASN A 372 -8.00 13.52 -4.98
N TYR A 373 -7.46 12.33 -5.30
CA TYR A 373 -6.03 12.15 -5.50
C TYR A 373 -5.52 12.97 -6.70
N GLU A 374 -6.19 12.87 -7.85
CA GLU A 374 -5.82 13.61 -9.07
C GLU A 374 -5.91 15.15 -8.86
N LEU A 375 -6.90 15.62 -8.11
CA LEU A 375 -7.05 17.04 -7.75
C LEU A 375 -5.89 17.50 -6.88
N PHE A 376 -5.45 16.71 -5.91
CA PHE A 376 -4.30 17.05 -5.08
C PHE A 376 -3.01 17.17 -5.93
N VAL A 377 -2.77 16.23 -6.85
CA VAL A 377 -1.63 16.30 -7.78
C VAL A 377 -1.70 17.56 -8.64
N THR A 378 -2.89 17.97 -9.09
CA THR A 378 -3.07 19.20 -9.88
C THR A 378 -2.72 20.45 -9.06
N LYS A 379 -3.13 20.51 -7.78
CA LYS A 379 -2.76 21.60 -6.87
C LYS A 379 -1.25 21.72 -6.68
N THR A 380 -0.56 20.58 -6.49
CA THR A 380 0.90 20.57 -6.34
C THR A 380 1.60 21.07 -7.60
N LYS A 381 1.10 20.69 -8.79
CA LYS A 381 1.64 21.20 -10.07
C LYS A 381 1.55 22.72 -10.16
N ALA A 382 0.42 23.31 -9.81
CA ALA A 382 0.26 24.77 -9.83
C ALA A 382 1.36 25.47 -9.03
N LEU A 383 1.64 24.98 -7.81
CA LEU A 383 2.69 25.53 -6.94
C LEU A 383 4.13 25.35 -7.50
N VAL A 384 4.37 24.36 -8.36
CA VAL A 384 5.70 24.17 -8.99
C VAL A 384 5.89 25.13 -10.16
N MET A 385 4.81 25.58 -10.79
CA MET A 385 4.85 26.48 -11.96
C MET A 385 4.90 27.97 -11.57
N GLU A 386 4.55 28.29 -10.31
CA GLU A 386 4.79 29.58 -9.68
C GLU A 386 6.29 29.78 -9.35
#